data_80c3bbc43cb356c660b5c3c64a7aa2a6
#
_entry.id   80c3bbc43cb356c660b5c3c64a7aa2a6
#
_cell.length_a   1.000
_cell.length_b   1.000
_cell.length_c   1.000
_cell.angle_alpha   90.00
_cell.angle_beta   90.00
_cell.angle_gamma   90.00
#
_symmetry.space_group_name_H-M   'P 1'
#
loop_
_entity.id
_entity.type
_entity.pdbx_description
1 polymer ?
#
loop_
_entity_poly.entity_id
_entity_poly.type
_entity_poly.pdbx_seq_one_letter_code
_entity_poly.pdbx_strand_id
1 'polypeptide(L)'
;MGDISSHRGVSAEYLAQHLGVSGLKIESVKPIGTGQMAESYRVSFVAGSQGQLPPSVVVKVPSQSESSRAASRITRCYELETGFYTHVKSLVGVSAPKCLHVWFDAPSDDFVLVLEDIVGGKQGDQISGATVEQARAAIDELVQLHTPLWNSSQLDSLGWMPRHTMESSQGTRDLLRSVFAGFATRFSPLVSAEVLEFGAQLVAN
;
A
#
# COMPACT_ATOMS: atom_id res chain seq x y z
N MET A 1 16.38 -4.48 -14.99
CA MET A 1 16.40 -4.72 -13.56
C MET A 1 17.42 -3.73 -13.02
N GLY A 2 16.98 -2.58 -12.49
CA GLY A 2 17.87 -1.55 -11.93
C GLY A 2 18.58 -2.10 -10.69
N ASP A 3 19.75 -1.54 -10.40
CA ASP A 3 20.54 -1.92 -9.23
C ASP A 3 19.76 -1.54 -7.96
N ILE A 4 19.18 -2.54 -7.30
CA ILE A 4 18.33 -2.46 -6.11
C ILE A 4 19.07 -1.82 -4.92
N SER A 5 20.43 -1.84 -4.96
CA SER A 5 21.28 -1.25 -3.91
C SER A 5 21.26 0.29 -3.92
N SER A 6 20.66 0.91 -4.92
CA SER A 6 20.72 2.36 -5.11
C SER A 6 19.72 3.16 -4.27
N HIS A 7 18.64 2.55 -3.76
CA HIS A 7 17.71 3.29 -2.91
C HIS A 7 18.21 3.32 -1.47
N ARG A 8 18.42 4.53 -0.93
CA ARG A 8 18.94 4.74 0.42
C ARG A 8 18.21 3.92 1.49
N GLY A 9 16.89 3.74 1.37
CA GLY A 9 16.05 3.05 2.35
C GLY A 9 16.35 1.56 2.53
N VAL A 10 17.03 0.93 1.58
CA VAL A 10 17.45 -0.48 1.66
C VAL A 10 18.93 -0.66 1.99
N SER A 11 19.67 0.44 2.27
CA SER A 11 21.07 0.35 2.65
C SER A 11 21.23 -0.05 4.13
N ALA A 12 22.32 -0.77 4.44
CA ALA A 12 22.63 -1.16 5.81
C ALA A 12 22.85 0.06 6.71
N GLU A 13 23.45 1.12 6.18
CA GLU A 13 23.71 2.37 6.90
C GLU A 13 22.39 3.07 7.29
N TYR A 14 21.47 3.23 6.33
CA TYR A 14 20.17 3.84 6.60
C TYR A 14 19.39 3.03 7.63
N LEU A 15 19.30 1.71 7.45
CA LEU A 15 18.57 0.84 8.36
C LEU A 15 19.20 0.82 9.76
N ALA A 16 20.53 0.76 9.85
CA ALA A 16 21.26 0.82 11.12
C ALA A 16 20.94 2.10 11.88
N GLN A 17 21.00 3.25 11.20
CA GLN A 17 20.73 4.56 11.79
C GLN A 17 19.30 4.66 12.31
N HIS A 18 18.32 4.28 11.50
CA HIS A 18 16.89 4.50 11.80
C HIS A 18 16.28 3.41 12.69
N LEU A 19 16.88 2.22 12.73
CA LEU A 19 16.46 1.14 13.63
C LEU A 19 17.30 1.07 14.92
N GLY A 20 18.27 1.96 15.09
CA GLY A 20 19.07 2.06 16.30
C GLY A 20 20.03 0.88 16.54
N VAL A 21 20.55 0.28 15.47
CA VAL A 21 21.46 -0.88 15.56
C VAL A 21 22.81 -0.57 14.95
N SER A 22 23.86 -0.69 15.75
CA SER A 22 25.24 -0.51 15.26
C SER A 22 25.77 -1.77 14.59
N GLY A 23 26.48 -1.60 13.49
CA GLY A 23 27.16 -2.72 12.80
C GLY A 23 26.20 -3.66 12.05
N LEU A 24 24.99 -3.21 11.73
CA LEU A 24 24.02 -3.96 10.93
C LEU A 24 24.63 -4.34 9.58
N LYS A 25 24.47 -5.61 9.21
CA LYS A 25 24.92 -6.14 7.92
C LYS A 25 23.78 -6.80 7.20
N ILE A 26 23.60 -6.44 5.93
CA ILE A 26 22.59 -7.06 5.06
C ILE A 26 23.18 -8.31 4.43
N GLU A 27 22.46 -9.42 4.54
CA GLU A 27 22.76 -10.69 3.89
C GLU A 27 22.15 -10.73 2.48
N SER A 28 20.87 -10.31 2.36
CA SER A 28 20.19 -10.31 1.06
C SER A 28 19.08 -9.25 1.01
N VAL A 29 18.82 -8.76 -0.21
CA VAL A 29 17.69 -7.92 -0.55
C VAL A 29 16.92 -8.60 -1.67
N LYS A 30 15.65 -8.95 -1.44
CA LYS A 30 14.81 -9.65 -2.41
C LYS A 30 13.52 -8.88 -2.64
N PRO A 31 13.12 -8.60 -3.89
CA PRO A 31 11.82 -8.01 -4.16
C PRO A 31 10.71 -8.97 -3.71
N ILE A 32 9.65 -8.43 -3.15
CA ILE A 32 8.47 -9.17 -2.72
C ILE A 32 7.19 -8.46 -3.17
N GLY A 33 6.13 -9.25 -3.30
CA GLY A 33 4.83 -8.74 -3.70
C GLY A 33 4.75 -8.36 -5.19
N THR A 34 3.58 -7.88 -5.58
CA THR A 34 3.23 -7.47 -6.94
C THR A 34 2.75 -6.01 -6.98
N GLY A 35 3.22 -5.20 -6.02
CA GLY A 35 2.84 -3.79 -5.90
C GLY A 35 3.19 -3.02 -7.18
N GLN A 36 2.22 -2.25 -7.71
CA GLN A 36 2.41 -1.48 -8.94
C GLN A 36 2.86 -0.04 -8.67
N MET A 37 2.52 0.50 -7.51
CA MET A 37 2.78 1.91 -7.14
C MET A 37 4.08 2.10 -6.38
N ALA A 38 4.48 1.11 -5.58
CA ALA A 38 5.69 1.13 -4.74
C ALA A 38 6.43 -0.19 -4.88
N GLU A 39 7.70 -0.18 -4.57
CA GLU A 39 8.53 -1.38 -4.53
C GLU A 39 8.67 -1.85 -3.08
N SER A 40 8.58 -3.15 -2.89
CA SER A 40 8.73 -3.78 -1.58
C SER A 40 9.85 -4.81 -1.62
N TYR A 41 10.71 -4.76 -0.61
CA TYR A 41 11.88 -5.63 -0.51
C TYR A 41 11.91 -6.32 0.84
N ARG A 42 12.14 -7.63 0.86
CA ARG A 42 12.59 -8.34 2.05
C ARG A 42 14.07 -8.13 2.19
N VAL A 43 14.48 -7.50 3.28
CA VAL A 43 15.87 -7.28 3.65
C VAL A 43 16.20 -8.24 4.78
N SER A 44 17.07 -9.23 4.51
CA SER A 44 17.55 -10.19 5.52
C SER A 44 18.89 -9.73 6.05
N PHE A 45 19.11 -9.91 7.35
CA PHE A 45 20.33 -9.50 8.04
C PHE A 45 21.25 -10.68 8.27
N VAL A 46 22.55 -10.41 8.29
CA VAL A 46 23.55 -11.40 8.71
C VAL A 46 23.32 -11.73 10.18
N ALA A 47 23.23 -13.00 10.50
CA ALA A 47 22.96 -13.47 11.86
C ALA A 47 23.93 -12.85 12.87
N GLY A 48 23.38 -12.31 13.96
CA GLY A 48 24.13 -11.64 15.02
C GLY A 48 24.50 -10.17 14.75
N SER A 49 24.29 -9.65 13.54
CA SER A 49 24.51 -8.22 13.24
C SER A 49 23.29 -7.35 13.54
N GLN A 50 22.09 -7.92 13.62
CA GLN A 50 20.83 -7.21 13.74
C GLN A 50 20.42 -6.82 15.18
N GLY A 51 21.23 -7.18 16.20
CA GLY A 51 20.91 -6.92 17.60
C GLY A 51 19.59 -7.62 18.02
N GLN A 52 18.60 -6.84 18.46
CA GLN A 52 17.29 -7.33 18.84
C GLN A 52 16.23 -7.25 17.70
N LEU A 53 16.63 -6.81 16.50
CA LEU A 53 15.74 -6.82 15.35
C LEU A 53 15.44 -8.26 14.90
N PRO A 54 14.30 -8.46 14.23
CA PRO A 54 14.02 -9.75 13.60
C PRO A 54 15.07 -10.08 12.53
N PRO A 55 15.17 -11.35 12.09
CA PRO A 55 16.15 -11.75 11.07
C PRO A 55 15.96 -11.05 9.72
N SER A 56 14.76 -10.57 9.46
CA SER A 56 14.43 -9.81 8.25
C SER A 56 13.34 -8.76 8.51
N VAL A 57 13.31 -7.76 7.66
CA VAL A 57 12.29 -6.72 7.62
C VAL A 57 11.77 -6.55 6.18
N VAL A 58 10.61 -5.95 6.05
CA VAL A 58 10.10 -5.51 4.74
C VAL A 58 10.31 -4.01 4.62
N VAL A 59 11.01 -3.60 3.57
CA VAL A 59 11.23 -2.18 3.26
C VAL A 59 10.42 -1.82 2.02
N LYS A 60 9.58 -0.80 2.13
CA LYS A 60 8.84 -0.22 1.00
C LYS A 60 9.43 1.13 0.65
N VAL A 61 9.58 1.37 -0.64
CA VAL A 61 10.16 2.58 -1.22
C VAL A 61 9.40 2.95 -2.50
N PRO A 62 9.53 4.20 -2.99
CA PRO A 62 8.90 4.60 -4.24
C PRO A 62 9.31 3.69 -5.40
N SER A 63 8.42 3.53 -6.37
CA SER A 63 8.74 2.82 -7.60
C SER A 63 9.81 3.58 -8.41
N GLN A 64 10.66 2.84 -9.09
CA GLN A 64 11.60 3.41 -10.08
C GLN A 64 10.90 3.81 -11.40
N SER A 65 9.67 3.31 -11.63
CA SER A 65 8.86 3.67 -12.80
C SER A 65 8.26 5.06 -12.64
N GLU A 66 8.57 5.98 -13.56
CA GLU A 66 8.00 7.33 -13.52
C GLU A 66 6.47 7.32 -13.69
N SER A 67 5.92 6.40 -14.48
CA SER A 67 4.46 6.26 -14.62
C SER A 67 3.80 5.83 -13.30
N SER A 68 4.42 4.94 -12.54
CA SER A 68 3.95 4.53 -11.22
C SER A 68 4.06 5.68 -10.21
N ARG A 69 5.16 6.44 -10.25
CA ARG A 69 5.33 7.64 -9.41
C ARG A 69 4.32 8.73 -9.75
N ALA A 70 4.04 8.97 -11.03
CA ALA A 70 3.00 9.92 -11.44
C ALA A 70 1.62 9.49 -10.94
N ALA A 71 1.28 8.21 -11.03
CA ALA A 71 0.05 7.66 -10.50
C ALA A 71 -0.02 7.78 -8.97
N SER A 72 1.10 7.55 -8.25
CA SER A 72 1.17 7.69 -6.80
C SER A 72 0.90 9.12 -6.34
N ARG A 73 1.42 10.12 -7.05
CA ARG A 73 1.15 11.55 -6.76
C ARG A 73 -0.33 11.89 -6.92
N ILE A 74 -0.97 11.41 -7.98
CA ILE A 74 -2.41 11.64 -8.22
C ILE A 74 -3.25 10.99 -7.12
N THR A 75 -2.93 9.76 -6.74
CA THR A 75 -3.67 8.99 -5.73
C THR A 75 -3.22 9.29 -4.30
N ARG A 76 -2.10 9.98 -4.12
CA ARG A 76 -1.45 10.24 -2.83
C ARG A 76 -1.16 8.96 -2.03
N CYS A 77 -0.94 7.84 -2.69
CA CYS A 77 -0.88 6.53 -2.02
C CYS A 77 0.30 6.43 -1.05
N TYR A 78 1.45 7.07 -1.32
CA TYR A 78 2.59 7.07 -0.39
C TYR A 78 2.28 7.86 0.89
N GLU A 79 1.71 9.05 0.74
CA GLU A 79 1.28 9.86 1.87
C GLU A 79 0.21 9.13 2.71
N LEU A 80 -0.77 8.50 2.05
CA LEU A 80 -1.84 7.77 2.73
C LEU A 80 -1.32 6.57 3.51
N GLU A 81 -0.42 5.77 2.93
CA GLU A 81 0.14 4.60 3.59
C GLU A 81 1.05 5.00 4.76
N THR A 82 1.94 5.95 4.56
CA THR A 82 2.83 6.43 5.64
C THR A 82 2.05 7.15 6.73
N GLY A 83 1.04 7.93 6.37
CA GLY A 83 0.12 8.59 7.29
C GLY A 83 -0.68 7.60 8.14
N PHE A 84 -1.14 6.49 7.54
CA PHE A 84 -1.79 5.42 8.29
C PHE A 84 -0.89 4.89 9.41
N TYR A 85 0.34 4.52 9.11
CA TYR A 85 1.28 4.00 10.12
C TYR A 85 1.69 5.04 11.15
N THR A 86 1.76 6.32 10.77
CA THR A 86 2.16 7.40 11.68
C THR A 86 1.04 7.82 12.63
N HIS A 87 -0.20 7.90 12.13
CA HIS A 87 -1.28 8.59 12.85
C HIS A 87 -2.49 7.70 13.18
N VAL A 88 -2.73 6.64 12.44
CA VAL A 88 -3.97 5.86 12.54
C VAL A 88 -3.75 4.48 13.13
N LYS A 89 -2.66 3.79 12.80
CA LYS A 89 -2.42 2.39 13.20
C LYS A 89 -2.52 2.17 14.71
N SER A 90 -2.08 3.13 15.53
CA SER A 90 -2.18 3.03 17.00
C SER A 90 -3.59 3.24 17.55
N LEU A 91 -4.50 3.76 16.74
CA LEU A 91 -5.89 4.07 17.14
C LEU A 91 -6.86 2.95 16.75
N VAL A 92 -6.42 1.98 15.96
CA VAL A 92 -7.27 0.94 15.39
C VAL A 92 -6.74 -0.46 15.69
N GLY A 93 -7.65 -1.45 15.74
CA GLY A 93 -7.31 -2.83 16.06
C GLY A 93 -6.94 -3.71 14.87
N VAL A 94 -6.95 -3.17 13.64
CA VAL A 94 -6.68 -3.96 12.44
C VAL A 94 -5.32 -4.64 12.50
N SER A 95 -5.25 -5.89 12.09
CA SER A 95 -4.00 -6.65 11.99
C SER A 95 -3.18 -6.12 10.81
N ALA A 96 -2.12 -5.40 11.11
CA ALA A 96 -1.17 -4.91 10.13
C ALA A 96 0.25 -5.13 10.65
N PRO A 97 1.25 -5.31 9.78
CA PRO A 97 2.64 -5.45 10.18
C PRO A 97 3.06 -4.32 11.11
N LYS A 98 3.88 -4.62 12.11
CA LYS A 98 4.44 -3.60 12.99
C LYS A 98 5.31 -2.66 12.16
N CYS A 99 5.08 -1.35 12.28
CA CYS A 99 5.95 -0.34 11.69
C CYS A 99 7.18 -0.16 12.59
N LEU A 100 8.37 -0.34 12.02
CA LEU A 100 9.65 -0.17 12.69
C LEU A 100 10.24 1.20 12.40
N HIS A 101 10.00 1.74 11.20
CA HIS A 101 10.38 3.10 10.80
C HIS A 101 9.48 3.58 9.67
N VAL A 102 9.16 4.86 9.69
CA VAL A 102 8.42 5.55 8.62
C VAL A 102 9.02 6.93 8.40
N TRP A 103 9.21 7.27 7.13
CA TRP A 103 9.61 8.59 6.69
C TRP A 103 8.91 8.91 5.37
N PHE A 104 8.43 10.13 5.23
CA PHE A 104 7.78 10.64 4.02
C PHE A 104 8.19 12.09 3.79
N ASP A 105 8.52 12.44 2.55
CA ASP A 105 8.85 13.79 2.11
C ASP A 105 7.85 14.25 1.04
N ALA A 106 6.90 15.08 1.43
CA ALA A 106 5.83 15.53 0.55
C ALA A 106 6.34 16.29 -0.70
N PRO A 107 7.39 17.17 -0.63
CA PRO A 107 7.88 17.86 -1.81
C PRO A 107 8.41 16.93 -2.91
N SER A 108 9.12 15.89 -2.57
CA SER A 108 9.69 14.92 -3.52
C SER A 108 8.78 13.74 -3.81
N ASP A 109 7.71 13.54 -3.02
CA ASP A 109 6.89 12.33 -3.00
C ASP A 109 7.79 11.09 -2.83
N ASP A 110 8.74 11.18 -1.88
CA ASP A 110 9.65 10.11 -1.54
C ASP A 110 9.32 9.56 -0.16
N PHE A 111 9.54 8.27 0.06
CA PHE A 111 9.24 7.65 1.35
C PHE A 111 10.12 6.43 1.62
N VAL A 112 10.23 6.08 2.89
CA VAL A 112 10.73 4.79 3.36
C VAL A 112 9.80 4.29 4.45
N LEU A 113 9.29 3.08 4.29
CA LEU A 113 8.49 2.41 5.29
C LEU A 113 9.13 1.06 5.60
N VAL A 114 9.56 0.88 6.85
CA VAL A 114 10.17 -0.37 7.34
C VAL A 114 9.17 -1.09 8.22
N LEU A 115 8.78 -2.27 7.79
CA LEU A 115 7.76 -3.09 8.44
C LEU A 115 8.34 -4.41 8.93
N GLU A 116 7.70 -4.98 9.92
CA GLU A 116 7.86 -6.38 10.30
C GLU A 116 7.67 -7.30 9.10
N ASP A 117 8.55 -8.29 8.97
CA ASP A 117 8.41 -9.35 7.97
C ASP A 117 7.49 -10.46 8.50
N ILE A 118 6.31 -10.61 7.89
CA ILE A 118 5.38 -11.68 8.22
C ILE A 118 5.84 -12.97 7.54
N VAL A 119 6.68 -13.71 8.24
CA VAL A 119 7.21 -14.98 7.76
C VAL A 119 6.10 -16.05 7.76
N GLY A 120 5.95 -16.75 6.64
CA GLY A 120 4.95 -17.83 6.49
C GLY A 120 3.58 -17.36 6.01
N GLY A 121 3.36 -16.06 5.88
CA GLY A 121 2.18 -15.52 5.22
C GLY A 121 2.16 -15.89 3.73
N LYS A 122 0.96 -16.17 3.20
CA LYS A 122 0.74 -16.38 1.76
C LYS A 122 -0.04 -15.21 1.21
N GLN A 123 0.49 -14.60 0.17
CA GLN A 123 -0.25 -13.59 -0.58
C GLN A 123 -1.44 -14.26 -1.30
N GLY A 124 -2.61 -13.64 -1.20
CA GLY A 124 -3.76 -14.06 -2.01
C GLY A 124 -3.53 -13.81 -3.50
N ASP A 125 -4.25 -14.52 -4.33
CA ASP A 125 -4.20 -14.38 -5.78
C ASP A 125 -5.52 -13.79 -6.28
N GLN A 126 -5.46 -12.67 -6.99
CA GLN A 126 -6.66 -11.95 -7.47
C GLN A 126 -7.48 -12.75 -8.49
N ILE A 127 -6.81 -13.62 -9.26
CA ILE A 127 -7.47 -14.40 -10.31
C ILE A 127 -8.15 -15.62 -9.69
N SER A 128 -7.49 -16.28 -8.75
CA SER A 128 -8.05 -17.41 -8.02
C SER A 128 -9.16 -17.00 -7.03
N GLY A 129 -9.17 -15.72 -6.64
CA GLY A 129 -10.14 -15.18 -5.70
C GLY A 129 -9.89 -15.57 -4.25
N ALA A 130 -10.92 -15.45 -3.42
CA ALA A 130 -10.88 -15.74 -1.99
C ALA A 130 -11.99 -16.74 -1.61
N THR A 131 -11.73 -17.57 -0.62
CA THR A 131 -12.78 -18.41 -0.01
C THR A 131 -13.72 -17.56 0.85
N VAL A 132 -14.88 -18.12 1.19
CA VAL A 132 -15.84 -17.46 2.10
C VAL A 132 -15.21 -17.17 3.46
N GLU A 133 -14.39 -18.08 3.97
CA GLU A 133 -13.67 -17.90 5.24
C GLU A 133 -12.65 -16.77 5.17
N GLN A 134 -11.90 -16.67 4.07
CA GLN A 134 -10.98 -15.56 3.83
C GLN A 134 -11.71 -14.23 3.71
N ALA A 135 -12.85 -14.20 3.02
CA ALA A 135 -13.68 -13.00 2.91
C ALA A 135 -14.23 -12.56 4.27
N ARG A 136 -14.68 -13.50 5.11
CA ARG A 136 -15.12 -13.21 6.49
C ARG A 136 -14.00 -12.63 7.32
N ALA A 137 -12.82 -13.26 7.30
CA ALA A 137 -11.66 -12.74 8.03
C ALA A 137 -11.30 -11.31 7.58
N ALA A 138 -11.38 -11.01 6.29
CA ALA A 138 -11.14 -9.66 5.78
C ALA A 138 -12.20 -8.65 6.28
N ILE A 139 -13.47 -9.07 6.37
CA ILE A 139 -14.55 -8.23 6.93
C ILE A 139 -14.32 -7.99 8.43
N ASP A 140 -13.91 -8.99 9.18
CA ASP A 140 -13.59 -8.85 10.60
C ASP A 140 -12.45 -7.84 10.81
N GLU A 141 -11.42 -7.86 9.96
CA GLU A 141 -10.34 -6.86 9.98
C GLU A 141 -10.85 -5.45 9.61
N LEU A 142 -11.78 -5.32 8.66
CA LEU A 142 -12.42 -4.03 8.36
C LEU A 142 -13.22 -3.48 9.55
N VAL A 143 -13.88 -4.35 10.32
CA VAL A 143 -14.54 -3.95 11.57
C VAL A 143 -13.52 -3.41 12.57
N GLN A 144 -12.38 -4.07 12.74
CA GLN A 144 -11.30 -3.60 13.61
C GLN A 144 -10.68 -2.28 13.15
N LEU A 145 -10.66 -2.04 11.84
CA LEU A 145 -10.19 -0.77 11.26
C LEU A 145 -11.18 0.37 11.48
N HIS A 146 -12.47 0.14 11.21
CA HIS A 146 -13.46 1.20 11.15
C HIS A 146 -14.07 1.54 12.51
N THR A 147 -14.39 0.53 13.34
CA THR A 147 -15.16 0.72 14.57
C THR A 147 -14.55 1.73 15.53
N PRO A 148 -13.24 1.74 15.82
CA PRO A 148 -12.67 2.66 16.80
C PRO A 148 -12.81 4.14 16.41
N LEU A 149 -12.85 4.42 15.10
CA LEU A 149 -12.90 5.78 14.56
C LEU A 149 -14.22 6.11 13.86
N TRP A 150 -15.23 5.25 13.98
CA TRP A 150 -16.54 5.47 13.34
C TRP A 150 -17.21 6.75 13.88
N ASN A 151 -17.47 7.70 12.98
CA ASN A 151 -18.00 9.03 13.32
C ASN A 151 -17.18 9.81 14.37
N SER A 152 -15.90 9.48 14.52
CA SER A 152 -15.03 10.15 15.49
C SER A 152 -14.58 11.51 14.98
N SER A 153 -14.68 12.54 15.80
CA SER A 153 -14.12 13.87 15.53
C SER A 153 -12.58 13.87 15.47
N GLN A 154 -11.92 12.82 15.95
CA GLN A 154 -10.46 12.68 15.79
C GLN A 154 -10.05 12.65 14.32
N LEU A 155 -10.91 12.15 13.44
CA LEU A 155 -10.66 12.16 11.99
C LEU A 155 -10.58 13.58 11.42
N ASP A 156 -11.21 14.56 12.07
CA ASP A 156 -11.20 15.95 11.61
C ASP A 156 -9.82 16.61 11.73
N SER A 157 -8.99 16.11 12.65
CA SER A 157 -7.60 16.56 12.83
C SER A 157 -6.62 15.97 11.79
N LEU A 158 -7.03 14.95 11.03
CA LEU A 158 -6.21 14.29 10.03
C LEU A 158 -6.39 14.96 8.66
N GLY A 159 -5.91 16.20 8.52
CA GLY A 159 -6.08 17.01 7.30
C GLY A 159 -5.44 16.41 6.02
N TRP A 160 -4.50 15.47 6.17
CA TRP A 160 -3.92 14.72 5.07
C TRP A 160 -4.84 13.62 4.52
N MET A 161 -5.79 13.15 5.33
CA MET A 161 -6.72 12.08 4.92
C MET A 161 -7.79 12.64 3.96
N PRO A 162 -7.93 12.07 2.75
CA PRO A 162 -8.91 12.57 1.79
C PRO A 162 -10.33 12.32 2.29
N ARG A 163 -11.18 13.31 2.08
CA ARG A 163 -12.63 13.16 2.27
C ARG A 163 -13.29 13.09 0.91
N HIS A 164 -14.17 12.11 0.75
CA HIS A 164 -14.99 12.04 -0.44
C HIS A 164 -16.04 13.14 -0.42
N THR A 165 -15.92 14.06 -1.36
CA THR A 165 -16.89 15.13 -1.62
C THR A 165 -17.61 14.83 -2.92
N MET A 166 -18.71 15.56 -3.18
CA MET A 166 -19.39 15.49 -4.48
C MET A 166 -18.45 15.87 -5.63
N GLU A 167 -17.55 16.82 -5.39
CA GLU A 167 -16.56 17.27 -6.39
C GLU A 167 -15.51 16.18 -6.68
N SER A 168 -14.94 15.52 -5.65
CA SER A 168 -13.99 14.42 -5.85
C SER A 168 -14.64 13.22 -6.56
N SER A 169 -15.93 12.98 -6.31
CA SER A 169 -16.70 11.94 -6.99
C SER A 169 -16.94 12.24 -8.46
N GLN A 170 -17.03 13.53 -8.84
CA GLN A 170 -17.22 13.92 -10.24
C GLN A 170 -16.05 13.50 -11.12
N GLY A 171 -14.81 13.73 -10.67
CA GLY A 171 -13.62 13.29 -11.41
C GLY A 171 -13.60 11.77 -11.67
N THR A 172 -14.03 10.97 -10.70
CA THR A 172 -14.14 9.51 -10.86
C THR A 172 -15.22 9.13 -11.90
N ARG A 173 -16.36 9.82 -11.87
CA ARG A 173 -17.43 9.61 -12.89
C ARG A 173 -16.96 9.95 -14.29
N ASP A 174 -16.28 11.07 -14.45
CA ASP A 174 -15.78 11.51 -15.76
C ASP A 174 -14.72 10.56 -16.30
N LEU A 175 -13.85 10.04 -15.43
CA LEU A 175 -12.93 8.97 -15.80
C LEU A 175 -13.68 7.72 -16.27
N LEU A 176 -14.63 7.23 -15.49
CA LEU A 176 -15.44 6.05 -15.86
C LEU A 176 -16.13 6.24 -17.20
N ARG A 177 -16.75 7.41 -17.44
CA ARG A 177 -17.36 7.75 -18.73
C ARG A 177 -16.36 7.68 -19.88
N SER A 178 -15.18 8.23 -19.68
CA SER A 178 -14.12 8.28 -20.72
C SER A 178 -13.61 6.90 -21.12
N VAL A 179 -13.53 5.94 -20.19
CA VAL A 179 -12.95 4.61 -20.42
C VAL A 179 -14.00 3.54 -20.75
N PHE A 180 -15.28 3.75 -20.46
CA PHE A 180 -16.31 2.71 -20.55
C PHE A 180 -16.51 2.17 -21.97
N ALA A 181 -16.48 3.03 -22.99
CA ALA A 181 -16.64 2.58 -24.38
C ALA A 181 -15.51 1.61 -24.79
N GLY A 182 -14.27 1.93 -24.41
CA GLY A 182 -13.11 1.06 -24.64
C GLY A 182 -13.21 -0.26 -23.85
N PHE A 183 -13.68 -0.18 -22.60
CA PHE A 183 -13.95 -1.37 -21.78
C PHE A 183 -15.00 -2.27 -22.44
N ALA A 184 -16.15 -1.71 -22.81
CA ALA A 184 -17.23 -2.46 -23.44
C ALA A 184 -16.78 -3.15 -24.74
N THR A 185 -16.02 -2.45 -25.59
CA THR A 185 -15.48 -3.03 -26.83
C THR A 185 -14.50 -4.18 -26.54
N ARG A 186 -13.62 -4.00 -25.59
CA ARG A 186 -12.53 -4.97 -25.31
C ARG A 186 -13.04 -6.21 -24.57
N PHE A 187 -13.97 -6.03 -23.63
CA PHE A 187 -14.37 -7.07 -22.70
C PHE A 187 -15.76 -7.69 -22.97
N SER A 188 -16.51 -7.21 -23.97
CA SER A 188 -17.79 -7.80 -24.35
C SER A 188 -17.79 -9.33 -24.57
N PRO A 189 -16.71 -9.97 -25.05
CA PRO A 189 -16.67 -11.43 -25.13
C PRO A 189 -16.51 -12.13 -23.78
N LEU A 190 -16.10 -11.42 -22.72
CA LEU A 190 -15.74 -11.96 -21.40
C LEU A 190 -16.76 -11.62 -20.30
N VAL A 191 -17.67 -10.69 -20.55
CA VAL A 191 -18.70 -10.26 -19.59
C VAL A 191 -20.10 -10.42 -20.19
N SER A 192 -21.10 -10.64 -19.34
CA SER A 192 -22.48 -10.78 -19.81
C SER A 192 -23.05 -9.45 -20.34
N ALA A 193 -24.06 -9.54 -21.20
CA ALA A 193 -24.78 -8.37 -21.68
C ALA A 193 -25.40 -7.54 -20.54
N GLU A 194 -25.88 -8.19 -19.49
CA GLU A 194 -26.44 -7.57 -18.29
C GLU A 194 -25.38 -6.70 -17.55
N VAL A 195 -24.14 -7.18 -17.45
CA VAL A 195 -23.03 -6.40 -16.86
C VAL A 195 -22.72 -5.18 -17.70
N LEU A 196 -22.73 -5.29 -19.04
CA LEU A 196 -22.49 -4.17 -19.93
C LEU A 196 -23.63 -3.14 -19.85
N GLU A 197 -24.88 -3.60 -19.78
CA GLU A 197 -26.04 -2.72 -19.62
C GLU A 197 -26.00 -1.98 -18.28
N PHE A 198 -25.71 -2.67 -17.18
CA PHE A 198 -25.52 -2.05 -15.88
C PHE A 198 -24.39 -1.01 -15.89
N GLY A 199 -23.26 -1.34 -16.51
CA GLY A 199 -22.16 -0.40 -16.68
C GLY A 199 -22.57 0.84 -17.48
N ALA A 200 -23.33 0.68 -18.57
CA ALA A 200 -23.84 1.79 -19.36
C ALA A 200 -24.78 2.71 -18.55
N GLN A 201 -25.65 2.12 -17.73
CA GLN A 201 -26.52 2.87 -16.81
C GLN A 201 -25.73 3.62 -15.75
N LEU A 202 -24.69 3.00 -15.18
CA LEU A 202 -23.83 3.60 -14.16
C LEU A 202 -23.10 4.85 -14.68
N VAL A 203 -22.58 4.81 -15.92
CA VAL A 203 -21.83 5.96 -16.49
C VAL A 203 -22.76 7.04 -17.07
N ALA A 204 -24.04 6.74 -17.31
CA ALA A 204 -25.03 7.70 -17.80
C ALA A 204 -25.55 8.63 -16.67
N ASN A 205 -25.56 8.16 -15.43
CA ASN A 205 -26.01 8.89 -14.24
C ASN A 205 -24.83 9.55 -13.51
#